data_41e14fb8ec8cf6593d396df569ae5c55
#
_entry.id   41e14fb8ec8cf6593d396df569ae5c55
#
_cell.length_a   1.000
_cell.length_b   1.000
_cell.length_c   1.000
_cell.angle_alpha   90.00
_cell.angle_beta   90.00
_cell.angle_gamma   90.00
#
_symmetry.space_group_name_H-M   'P 1'
#
loop_
_entity.id
_entity.type
_entity.pdbx_description
1 polymer ?
#
loop_
_entity_poly.entity_id
_entity_poly.type
_entity_poly.pdbx_seq_one_letter_code
_entity_poly.pdbx_strand_id
1 'polypeptide(L)'
;CWMLFRVITLFDEKKNKIPATVVHGATIEIIWTSIPALILLTVAVPSFALLYSMDEVIDPIITLKVIGSQWYWSYEYSDNLEFSDEPLIFDSYMVQEDDLAIGQFRLLEVDNRVVVPTNSHIRVLITASNVLHSWAIPSLGLKLDACPGRLNQTSMFIKREGVFYGQCSEIWG
;
A
#
# COMPACT_ATOMS: atom_id res chain seq x y z
N CYS A 1 13.44 -19.20 18.64
CA CYS A 1 13.75 -20.65 18.69
C CYS A 1 15.11 -20.93 19.33
N TRP A 2 16.24 -20.31 18.93
CA TRP A 2 17.57 -20.59 19.49
C TRP A 2 17.69 -20.27 20.98
N MET A 3 17.17 -19.14 21.45
CA MET A 3 17.10 -18.80 22.87
C MET A 3 16.32 -19.84 23.69
N LEU A 4 15.17 -20.28 23.21
CA LEU A 4 14.35 -21.28 23.88
C LEU A 4 15.11 -22.63 24.01
N PHE A 5 15.76 -23.04 22.92
CA PHE A 5 16.60 -24.22 22.91
C PHE A 5 17.75 -24.13 23.96
N ARG A 6 18.40 -22.96 24.03
CA ARG A 6 19.47 -22.71 25.03
C ARG A 6 18.94 -22.76 26.47
N VAL A 7 17.76 -22.17 26.70
CA VAL A 7 17.13 -22.20 28.03
C VAL A 7 16.83 -23.64 28.45
N ILE A 8 16.17 -24.42 27.59
CA ILE A 8 15.81 -25.82 27.90
C ILE A 8 17.05 -26.69 28.14
N THR A 9 18.10 -26.52 27.35
CA THR A 9 19.30 -27.39 27.44
C THR A 9 20.27 -27.01 28.52
N LEU A 10 20.41 -25.70 28.83
CA LEU A 10 21.42 -25.22 29.79
C LEU A 10 20.88 -25.00 31.19
N PHE A 11 19.60 -24.70 31.33
CA PHE A 11 18.99 -24.38 32.62
C PHE A 11 18.02 -25.47 33.12
N ASP A 12 18.26 -26.70 32.71
CA ASP A 12 17.57 -27.87 33.27
C ASP A 12 17.81 -27.99 34.79
N GLU A 13 16.76 -28.25 35.55
CA GLU A 13 16.79 -28.44 37.00
C GLU A 13 17.81 -29.45 37.46
N LYS A 14 18.06 -30.48 36.68
CA LYS A 14 19.08 -31.52 36.98
C LYS A 14 20.51 -30.97 36.94
N LYS A 15 20.75 -29.94 36.11
CA LYS A 15 22.06 -29.30 35.94
C LYS A 15 22.23 -28.08 36.82
N ASN A 16 21.17 -27.35 37.09
CA ASN A 16 21.16 -26.11 37.87
C ASN A 16 20.24 -26.25 39.08
N LYS A 17 20.71 -26.85 40.15
CA LYS A 17 19.92 -27.09 41.37
C LYS A 17 19.55 -25.82 42.14
N ILE A 18 20.28 -24.73 41.95
CA ILE A 18 20.05 -23.46 42.63
C ILE A 18 19.72 -22.43 41.56
N PRO A 19 18.48 -21.96 41.48
CA PRO A 19 18.08 -20.89 40.54
C PRO A 19 18.72 -19.55 40.92
N ALA A 20 19.01 -18.73 39.93
CA ALA A 20 19.44 -17.36 40.14
C ALA A 20 18.34 -16.53 40.81
N THR A 21 18.70 -15.74 41.81
CA THR A 21 17.76 -14.87 42.56
C THR A 21 17.63 -13.47 41.94
N VAL A 22 18.15 -13.28 40.74
CA VAL A 22 18.07 -11.97 40.02
C VAL A 22 16.65 -11.71 39.54
N VAL A 23 15.96 -10.78 40.18
CA VAL A 23 14.60 -10.39 39.86
C VAL A 23 14.55 -9.04 39.09
N HIS A 24 15.62 -8.24 39.20
CA HIS A 24 15.74 -6.94 38.55
C HIS A 24 17.10 -6.78 37.88
N GLY A 25 17.14 -6.07 36.75
CA GLY A 25 18.34 -5.75 36.03
C GLY A 25 18.24 -4.37 35.37
N ALA A 26 18.42 -3.30 36.15
CA ALA A 26 18.30 -1.93 35.64
C ALA A 26 19.21 -1.66 34.43
N THR A 27 20.42 -2.16 34.44
CA THR A 27 21.37 -1.99 33.34
C THR A 27 20.89 -2.64 32.04
N ILE A 28 20.37 -3.86 32.12
CA ILE A 28 19.86 -4.55 30.93
C ILE A 28 18.57 -3.92 30.42
N GLU A 29 17.71 -3.41 31.31
CA GLU A 29 16.51 -2.66 30.94
C GLU A 29 16.87 -1.39 30.14
N ILE A 30 17.83 -0.62 30.60
CA ILE A 30 18.32 0.57 29.88
C ILE A 30 18.85 0.18 28.50
N ILE A 31 19.60 -0.91 28.39
CA ILE A 31 20.15 -1.39 27.13
C ILE A 31 19.05 -1.77 26.16
N TRP A 32 18.10 -2.63 26.53
CA TRP A 32 17.05 -3.07 25.63
C TRP A 32 16.02 -2.00 25.30
N THR A 33 15.91 -0.94 26.10
CA THR A 33 15.07 0.22 25.79
C THR A 33 15.78 1.20 24.88
N SER A 34 17.07 1.45 25.15
CA SER A 34 17.86 2.45 24.41
C SER A 34 18.22 1.98 22.98
N ILE A 35 18.55 0.72 22.79
CA ILE A 35 18.90 0.19 21.46
C ILE A 35 17.75 0.32 20.47
N PRO A 36 16.52 -0.13 20.74
CA PRO A 36 15.37 0.08 19.84
C PRO A 36 15.06 1.55 19.60
N ALA A 37 15.16 2.40 20.62
CA ALA A 37 14.96 3.83 20.49
C ALA A 37 15.96 4.49 19.53
N LEU A 38 17.23 4.14 19.61
CA LEU A 38 18.26 4.63 18.71
C LEU A 38 18.06 4.13 17.27
N ILE A 39 17.63 2.89 17.10
CA ILE A 39 17.30 2.33 15.79
C ILE A 39 16.14 3.13 15.16
N LEU A 40 15.07 3.38 15.91
CA LEU A 40 13.93 4.15 15.44
C LEU A 40 14.32 5.60 15.07
N LEU A 41 15.15 6.25 15.87
CA LEU A 41 15.67 7.59 15.56
C LEU A 41 16.50 7.60 14.28
N THR A 42 17.33 6.59 14.07
CA THR A 42 18.16 6.47 12.87
C THR A 42 17.30 6.27 11.61
N VAL A 43 16.24 5.48 11.71
CA VAL A 43 15.31 5.21 10.61
C VAL A 43 14.37 6.39 10.35
N ALA A 44 14.06 7.19 11.36
CA ALA A 44 13.12 8.32 11.24
C ALA A 44 13.56 9.36 10.21
N VAL A 45 14.83 9.72 10.18
CA VAL A 45 15.35 10.74 9.25
C VAL A 45 15.11 10.38 7.78
N PRO A 46 15.57 9.22 7.26
CA PRO A 46 15.28 8.83 5.89
C PRO A 46 13.78 8.59 5.63
N SER A 47 13.03 8.12 6.64
CA SER A 47 11.59 7.90 6.52
C SER A 47 10.83 9.23 6.30
N PHE A 48 11.17 10.28 7.04
CA PHE A 48 10.56 11.60 6.84
C PHE A 48 10.95 12.20 5.48
N ALA A 49 12.20 12.05 5.06
CA ALA A 49 12.64 12.51 3.74
C ALA A 49 11.84 11.83 2.62
N LEU A 50 11.62 10.53 2.72
CA LEU A 50 10.80 9.76 1.78
C LEU A 50 9.33 10.20 1.82
N LEU A 51 8.76 10.39 3.00
CA LEU A 51 7.37 10.83 3.19
C LEU A 51 7.12 12.17 2.48
N TYR A 52 8.00 13.16 2.69
CA TYR A 52 7.88 14.46 2.03
C TYR A 52 8.07 14.37 0.51
N SER A 53 8.97 13.54 0.02
CA SER A 53 9.17 13.35 -1.42
C SER A 53 7.98 12.68 -2.11
N MET A 54 7.22 11.85 -1.41
CA MET A 54 6.00 11.22 -1.95
C MET A 54 4.84 12.20 -2.12
N ASP A 55 4.81 13.28 -1.32
CA ASP A 55 3.79 14.34 -1.42
C ASP A 55 4.08 15.35 -2.54
N GLU A 56 5.28 15.33 -3.09
CA GLU A 56 5.69 16.25 -4.15
C GLU A 56 5.09 15.81 -5.50
N VAL A 57 4.26 16.67 -6.07
CA VAL A 57 3.67 16.45 -7.39
C VAL A 57 4.46 17.24 -8.42
N ILE A 58 5.18 16.51 -9.27
CA ILE A 58 5.95 17.08 -10.38
C ILE A 58 5.03 17.16 -11.59
N ASP A 59 4.86 18.34 -12.19
CA ASP A 59 4.07 18.65 -13.39
C ASP A 59 3.42 17.46 -14.09
N PRO A 60 2.20 17.06 -13.71
CA PRO A 60 1.57 15.87 -14.25
C PRO A 60 1.10 16.12 -15.68
N ILE A 61 1.33 15.15 -16.56
CA ILE A 61 0.82 15.18 -17.93
C ILE A 61 -0.67 14.82 -17.95
N ILE A 62 -1.08 13.91 -17.06
CA ILE A 62 -2.45 13.42 -16.95
C ILE A 62 -2.87 13.39 -15.48
N THR A 63 -4.11 13.77 -15.23
CA THR A 63 -4.78 13.59 -13.95
C THR A 63 -5.84 12.50 -14.08
N LEU A 64 -5.69 11.44 -13.29
CA LEU A 64 -6.63 10.33 -13.18
C LEU A 64 -7.36 10.43 -11.85
N LYS A 65 -8.66 10.56 -11.87
CA LYS A 65 -9.51 10.50 -10.69
C LYS A 65 -10.08 9.09 -10.53
N VAL A 66 -9.96 8.55 -9.33
CA VAL A 66 -10.37 7.19 -8.96
C VAL A 66 -11.41 7.28 -7.86
N ILE A 67 -12.57 6.69 -8.07
CA ILE A 67 -13.69 6.72 -7.14
C ILE A 67 -14.06 5.28 -6.78
N GLY A 68 -13.90 4.92 -5.51
CA GLY A 68 -14.31 3.62 -4.97
C GLY A 68 -15.80 3.58 -4.67
N SER A 69 -16.47 2.54 -5.13
CA SER A 69 -17.88 2.25 -4.85
C SER A 69 -18.05 0.79 -4.48
N GLN A 70 -19.14 0.41 -3.85
CA GLN A 70 -19.50 -0.98 -3.58
C GLN A 70 -20.17 -1.59 -4.81
N TRP A 71 -19.57 -2.43 -5.58
CA TRP A 71 -18.25 -3.05 -5.49
C TRP A 71 -17.58 -2.94 -6.85
N TYR A 72 -17.21 -1.72 -7.23
CA TYR A 72 -16.56 -1.38 -8.48
C TYR A 72 -15.73 -0.10 -8.33
N TRP A 73 -14.91 0.20 -9.33
CA TRP A 73 -14.16 1.44 -9.42
C TRP A 73 -14.64 2.27 -10.60
N SER A 74 -14.81 3.58 -10.38
CA SER A 74 -15.04 4.55 -11.46
C SER A 74 -13.78 5.35 -11.70
N TYR A 75 -13.48 5.56 -12.96
CA TYR A 75 -12.30 6.31 -13.40
C TYR A 75 -12.71 7.50 -14.25
N GLU A 76 -12.05 8.64 -14.02
CA GLU A 76 -12.28 9.88 -14.75
C GLU A 76 -10.94 10.46 -15.20
N TYR A 77 -10.78 10.69 -16.50
CA TYR A 77 -9.64 11.39 -17.08
C TYR A 77 -10.03 12.85 -17.29
N SER A 78 -9.46 13.75 -16.49
CA SER A 78 -9.82 15.16 -16.49
C SER A 78 -9.18 15.96 -17.64
N ASP A 79 -8.07 15.47 -18.18
CA ASP A 79 -7.24 16.21 -19.14
C ASP A 79 -7.57 15.89 -20.60
N ASN A 80 -8.67 15.17 -20.87
CA ASN A 80 -9.12 14.81 -22.22
C ASN A 80 -9.86 15.95 -22.95
N LEU A 81 -9.86 17.15 -22.34
CA LEU A 81 -10.59 18.33 -22.84
C LEU A 81 -10.03 18.90 -24.16
N GLU A 82 -8.82 18.48 -24.59
CA GLU A 82 -8.28 18.86 -25.89
C GLU A 82 -8.98 18.17 -27.07
N PHE A 83 -9.62 17.00 -26.84
CA PHE A 83 -10.26 16.19 -27.87
C PHE A 83 -11.77 16.10 -27.74
N SER A 84 -12.32 16.40 -26.57
CA SER A 84 -13.76 16.47 -26.33
C SER A 84 -14.06 17.43 -25.18
N ASP A 85 -15.19 18.12 -25.27
CA ASP A 85 -15.65 19.04 -24.21
C ASP A 85 -16.10 18.33 -22.92
N GLU A 86 -16.08 16.99 -22.92
CA GLU A 86 -16.51 16.17 -21.78
C GLU A 86 -15.36 15.27 -21.28
N PRO A 87 -15.22 15.09 -19.95
CA PRO A 87 -14.24 14.15 -19.39
C PRO A 87 -14.61 12.71 -19.77
N LEU A 88 -13.60 11.88 -20.00
CA LEU A 88 -13.79 10.44 -20.20
C LEU A 88 -14.05 9.76 -18.84
N ILE A 89 -15.25 9.26 -18.64
CA ILE A 89 -15.65 8.56 -17.40
C ILE A 89 -16.09 7.15 -17.76
N PHE A 90 -15.63 6.17 -17.00
CA PHE A 90 -16.09 4.78 -17.13
C PHE A 90 -16.01 4.04 -15.79
N ASP A 91 -16.81 3.00 -15.69
CA ASP A 91 -16.80 2.07 -14.56
C ASP A 91 -16.02 0.82 -14.92
N SER A 92 -15.38 0.23 -13.91
CA SER A 92 -14.57 -0.97 -14.01
C SER A 92 -15.07 -1.99 -13.00
N TYR A 93 -15.67 -3.06 -13.50
CA TYR A 93 -16.21 -4.16 -12.71
C TYR A 93 -15.31 -5.39 -12.81
N MET A 94 -15.17 -6.10 -11.71
CA MET A 94 -14.46 -7.38 -11.67
C MET A 94 -15.21 -8.42 -12.51
N VAL A 95 -14.51 -9.11 -13.40
CA VAL A 95 -15.06 -10.21 -14.18
C VAL A 95 -15.39 -11.38 -13.25
N GLN A 96 -16.61 -11.93 -13.39
CA GLN A 96 -17.06 -13.08 -12.64
C GLN A 96 -16.29 -14.34 -13.05
N GLU A 97 -16.17 -15.32 -12.15
CA GLU A 97 -15.38 -16.52 -12.38
C GLU A 97 -15.87 -17.34 -13.58
N ASP A 98 -17.18 -17.36 -13.82
CA ASP A 98 -17.82 -18.08 -14.95
C ASP A 98 -17.57 -17.42 -16.31
N ASP A 99 -17.23 -16.12 -16.33
CA ASP A 99 -16.99 -15.33 -17.52
C ASP A 99 -15.49 -15.18 -17.87
N LEU A 100 -14.60 -15.80 -17.06
CA LEU A 100 -13.16 -15.71 -17.28
C LEU A 100 -12.73 -16.55 -18.49
N ALA A 101 -11.98 -15.93 -19.40
CA ALA A 101 -11.32 -16.62 -20.49
C ALA A 101 -10.06 -17.36 -20.02
N ILE A 102 -9.64 -18.34 -20.81
CA ILE A 102 -8.39 -19.10 -20.54
C ILE A 102 -7.20 -18.13 -20.49
N GLY A 103 -6.45 -18.15 -19.40
CA GLY A 103 -5.28 -17.29 -19.18
C GLY A 103 -5.57 -15.99 -18.44
N GLN A 104 -6.82 -15.70 -18.13
CA GLN A 104 -7.19 -14.58 -17.27
C GLN A 104 -7.05 -14.92 -15.78
N PHE A 105 -6.75 -13.91 -14.98
CA PHE A 105 -6.53 -14.10 -13.55
C PHE A 105 -7.81 -13.91 -12.74
N ARG A 106 -8.17 -14.93 -12.00
CA ARG A 106 -9.30 -14.88 -11.05
C ARG A 106 -9.10 -13.73 -10.03
N LEU A 107 -10.16 -12.96 -9.78
CA LEU A 107 -10.23 -11.82 -8.85
C LEU A 107 -9.34 -10.61 -9.22
N LEU A 108 -8.73 -10.60 -10.38
CA LEU A 108 -7.87 -9.52 -10.85
C LEU A 108 -8.33 -8.92 -12.17
N GLU A 109 -9.08 -9.66 -12.98
CA GLU A 109 -9.55 -9.18 -14.27
C GLU A 109 -10.77 -8.27 -14.11
N VAL A 110 -10.82 -7.25 -14.94
CA VAL A 110 -11.92 -6.30 -15.03
C VAL A 110 -12.40 -6.17 -16.48
N ASP A 111 -13.63 -5.71 -16.66
CA ASP A 111 -14.22 -5.45 -17.97
C ASP A 111 -13.58 -4.25 -18.68
N ASN A 112 -13.33 -3.17 -17.94
CA ASN A 112 -12.71 -1.95 -18.46
C ASN A 112 -11.42 -1.64 -17.70
N ARG A 113 -10.29 -1.60 -18.41
CA ARG A 113 -8.98 -1.30 -17.83
C ARG A 113 -8.63 0.17 -17.95
N VAL A 114 -7.98 0.70 -16.92
CA VAL A 114 -7.32 2.01 -16.98
C VAL A 114 -6.09 1.93 -17.85
N VAL A 115 -5.94 2.87 -18.76
CA VAL A 115 -4.78 2.99 -19.65
C VAL A 115 -4.06 4.30 -19.35
N VAL A 116 -2.78 4.21 -19.10
CA VAL A 116 -1.93 5.37 -18.78
C VAL A 116 -0.61 5.31 -19.55
N PRO A 117 -0.01 6.45 -19.92
CA PRO A 117 1.26 6.48 -20.64
C PRO A 117 2.42 6.08 -19.75
N THR A 118 3.45 5.48 -20.34
CA THR A 118 4.75 5.24 -19.70
C THR A 118 5.63 6.48 -19.75
N ASN A 119 6.66 6.50 -18.89
CA ASN A 119 7.66 7.58 -18.79
C ASN A 119 7.04 8.98 -18.61
N SER A 120 5.93 9.04 -17.92
CA SER A 120 5.16 10.25 -17.69
C SER A 120 4.72 10.35 -16.24
N HIS A 121 4.69 11.57 -15.70
CA HIS A 121 4.13 11.83 -14.38
C HIS A 121 2.62 11.92 -14.45
N ILE A 122 1.96 11.11 -13.65
CA ILE A 122 0.50 10.99 -13.59
C ILE A 122 0.08 11.38 -12.18
N ARG A 123 -0.83 12.34 -12.08
CA ARG A 123 -1.50 12.65 -10.81
C ARG A 123 -2.66 11.70 -10.64
N VAL A 124 -2.77 11.06 -9.48
CA VAL A 124 -3.91 10.22 -9.13
C VAL A 124 -4.65 10.84 -7.96
N LEU A 125 -5.91 11.16 -8.17
CA LEU A 125 -6.83 11.69 -7.17
C LEU A 125 -7.78 10.58 -6.75
N ILE A 126 -7.84 10.27 -5.47
CA ILE A 126 -8.56 9.08 -4.97
C ILE A 126 -9.58 9.50 -3.93
N THR A 127 -10.82 9.05 -4.12
CA THR A 127 -11.93 9.23 -3.20
C THR A 127 -12.87 8.03 -3.21
N ALA A 128 -13.89 8.04 -2.39
CA ALA A 128 -14.96 7.03 -2.39
C ALA A 128 -16.32 7.67 -2.37
N SER A 129 -17.32 6.96 -2.90
CA SER A 129 -18.71 7.42 -2.96
C SER A 129 -19.53 7.11 -1.70
N ASN A 130 -19.24 5.99 -1.02
CA ASN A 130 -20.07 5.45 0.05
C ASN A 130 -19.30 5.08 1.31
N VAL A 131 -18.45 4.05 1.26
CA VAL A 131 -17.66 3.55 2.38
C VAL A 131 -16.17 3.67 2.09
N LEU A 132 -15.33 3.32 3.05
CA LEU A 132 -13.88 3.30 2.87
C LEU A 132 -13.48 2.20 1.88
N HIS A 133 -12.63 2.57 0.94
CA HIS A 133 -11.95 1.68 0.02
C HIS A 133 -10.45 1.99 0.05
N SER A 134 -9.64 1.17 -0.60
CA SER A 134 -8.21 1.44 -0.74
C SER A 134 -7.73 1.00 -2.12
N TRP A 135 -7.29 1.96 -2.92
CA TRP A 135 -6.78 1.70 -4.25
C TRP A 135 -5.31 1.30 -4.16
N ALA A 136 -5.01 0.08 -4.60
CA ALA A 136 -3.68 -0.48 -4.47
C ALA A 136 -3.22 -1.18 -5.74
N ILE A 137 -1.97 -0.89 -6.14
CA ILE A 137 -1.26 -1.58 -7.21
C ILE A 137 0.11 -1.99 -6.64
N PRO A 138 0.22 -3.20 -6.05
CA PRO A 138 1.42 -3.61 -5.32
C PRO A 138 2.70 -3.59 -6.15
N SER A 139 2.61 -3.97 -7.43
CA SER A 139 3.77 -3.99 -8.33
C SER A 139 4.31 -2.60 -8.69
N LEU A 140 3.53 -1.54 -8.49
CA LEU A 140 3.95 -0.15 -8.62
C LEU A 140 4.30 0.49 -7.27
N GLY A 141 4.13 -0.24 -6.16
CA GLY A 141 4.32 0.28 -4.82
C GLY A 141 3.29 1.33 -4.40
N LEU A 142 2.12 1.34 -5.05
CA LEU A 142 1.06 2.30 -4.78
C LEU A 142 -0.01 1.67 -3.88
N LYS A 143 -0.37 2.39 -2.85
CA LYS A 143 -1.53 2.12 -2.01
C LYS A 143 -1.99 3.42 -1.36
N LEU A 144 -3.26 3.77 -1.55
CA LEU A 144 -3.85 4.95 -0.95
C LEU A 144 -5.33 4.72 -0.66
N ASP A 145 -5.76 5.12 0.53
CA ASP A 145 -7.14 4.95 0.96
C ASP A 145 -8.06 5.94 0.24
N ALA A 146 -9.21 5.41 -0.17
CA ALA A 146 -10.30 6.15 -0.76
C ALA A 146 -11.35 6.41 0.33
N CYS A 147 -11.39 7.64 0.84
CA CYS A 147 -12.29 8.04 1.92
C CYS A 147 -13.42 8.90 1.37
N PRO A 148 -14.70 8.63 1.72
CA PRO A 148 -15.82 9.50 1.37
C PRO A 148 -15.61 10.91 1.92
N GLY A 149 -15.88 11.92 1.09
CA GLY A 149 -15.74 13.33 1.46
C GLY A 149 -14.30 13.85 1.55
N ARG A 150 -13.29 13.00 1.25
CA ARG A 150 -11.88 13.38 1.22
C ARG A 150 -11.26 13.01 -0.12
N LEU A 151 -10.54 13.95 -0.72
CA LEU A 151 -9.80 13.73 -1.96
C LEU A 151 -8.31 13.55 -1.63
N ASN A 152 -7.84 12.32 -1.66
CA ASN A 152 -6.44 11.98 -1.48
C ASN A 152 -5.71 12.09 -2.82
N GLN A 153 -4.42 12.45 -2.78
CA GLN A 153 -3.59 12.63 -3.95
C GLN A 153 -2.29 11.85 -3.84
N THR A 154 -1.89 11.23 -4.94
CA THR A 154 -0.57 10.63 -5.10
C THR A 154 -0.07 10.84 -6.52
N SER A 155 1.22 10.64 -6.75
CA SER A 155 1.81 10.63 -8.07
C SER A 155 2.26 9.23 -8.48
N MET A 156 2.22 8.96 -9.77
CA MET A 156 2.61 7.69 -10.36
C MET A 156 3.53 7.94 -11.54
N PHE A 157 4.62 7.16 -11.64
CA PHE A 157 5.52 7.17 -12.77
C PHE A 157 5.86 5.75 -13.19
N ILE A 158 5.39 5.33 -14.35
CA ILE A 158 5.55 3.95 -14.85
C ILE A 158 6.65 3.95 -15.91
N LYS A 159 7.74 3.23 -15.63
CA LYS A 159 8.94 3.20 -16.49
C LYS A 159 8.85 2.22 -17.65
N ARG A 160 7.99 1.21 -17.58
CA ARG A 160 7.88 0.13 -18.57
C ARG A 160 6.44 -0.19 -18.89
N GLU A 161 6.20 -0.60 -20.10
CA GLU A 161 4.91 -1.12 -20.54
C GLU A 161 4.57 -2.44 -19.85
N GLY A 162 3.29 -2.70 -19.71
CA GLY A 162 2.78 -3.93 -19.12
C GLY A 162 1.39 -3.77 -18.55
N VAL A 163 0.86 -4.85 -18.03
CA VAL A 163 -0.41 -4.89 -17.31
C VAL A 163 -0.12 -5.04 -15.83
N PHE A 164 -0.70 -4.15 -15.04
CA PHE A 164 -0.53 -4.09 -13.60
C PHE A 164 -1.86 -4.37 -12.93
N TYR A 165 -1.86 -5.24 -11.92
CA TYR A 165 -3.06 -5.65 -11.22
C TYR A 165 -3.05 -5.12 -9.80
N GLY A 166 -4.25 -4.91 -9.26
CA GLY A 166 -4.44 -4.52 -7.88
C GLY A 166 -5.78 -5.03 -7.37
N GLN A 167 -5.92 -5.03 -6.06
CA GLN A 167 -7.18 -5.36 -5.37
C GLN A 167 -7.46 -4.30 -4.33
N CYS A 168 -8.73 -4.06 -4.04
CA CYS A 168 -9.12 -3.21 -2.93
C CYS A 168 -8.49 -3.72 -1.64
N SER A 169 -7.79 -2.83 -0.92
CA SER A 169 -7.03 -3.17 0.28
C SER A 169 -7.70 -2.66 1.57
N GLU A 170 -9.02 -2.47 1.53
CA GLU A 170 -9.83 -2.11 2.68
C GLU A 170 -10.92 -3.18 2.91
N ILE A 171 -11.25 -3.43 4.18
CA ILE A 171 -12.12 -4.55 4.57
C ILE A 171 -13.58 -4.37 4.14
N TRP A 172 -14.02 -3.15 3.90
CA TRP A 172 -15.39 -2.80 3.50
C TRP A 172 -15.58 -2.62 1.99
N GLY A 173 -14.49 -2.68 1.22
CA GLY A 173 -14.47 -2.46 -0.22
C GLY A 173 -14.48 -3.69 -1.07
#